data_f105ebed1b8836f58568ffa09cc45c79
#
_entry.id   f105ebed1b8836f58568ffa09cc45c79
#
_cell.length_a   1.000
_cell.length_b   1.000
_cell.length_c   1.000
_cell.angle_alpha   90.00
_cell.angle_beta   90.00
_cell.angle_gamma   90.00
#
_symmetry.space_group_name_H-M   'P 1'
#
loop_
_entity.id
_entity.type
_entity.pdbx_description
1 polymer ?
#
loop_
_entity_poly.entity_id
_entity_poly.type
_entity_poly.pdbx_seq_one_letter_code
_entity_poly.pdbx_strand_id
1 'polypeptide(L)'
;MHKQVEIFESDAKEKLVVAVTMATGRQGIGVVKELNQTDKYQIRAITRNIKSTKALELGRLNNVELVKGDLMDPESLKKAFEGVDVIFGNTTPTKGWKLFRGSIVRSYEMEQGYNLINQVKTAYEKGRLNHFIFSSISKAKDPLKNDPAPGHFTSKWDIE
;
A
#
# COMPACT_ATOMS: atom_id res chain seq x y z
N MET A 1 -14.75 -35.36 -44.40
CA MET A 1 -13.69 -34.40 -43.97
C MET A 1 -14.28 -33.50 -42.92
N HIS A 2 -14.04 -33.78 -41.63
CA HIS A 2 -14.47 -32.92 -40.55
C HIS A 2 -13.29 -31.99 -40.22
N LYS A 3 -13.45 -30.68 -40.47
CA LYS A 3 -12.52 -29.66 -39.99
C LYS A 3 -12.74 -29.52 -38.49
N GLN A 4 -11.75 -29.92 -37.69
CA GLN A 4 -11.65 -29.48 -36.30
C GLN A 4 -11.41 -27.97 -36.27
N VAL A 5 -12.33 -27.26 -35.63
CA VAL A 5 -12.14 -25.87 -35.29
C VAL A 5 -11.30 -25.87 -34.02
N GLU A 6 -10.01 -25.56 -34.12
CA GLU A 6 -9.17 -25.23 -32.95
C GLU A 6 -9.69 -23.93 -32.39
N ILE A 7 -10.34 -24.02 -31.23
CA ILE A 7 -10.65 -22.82 -30.41
C ILE A 7 -9.35 -22.43 -29.80
N PHE A 8 -8.70 -21.35 -30.31
CA PHE A 8 -7.64 -20.69 -29.62
C PHE A 8 -8.22 -20.10 -28.33
N GLU A 9 -7.96 -20.75 -27.20
CA GLU A 9 -8.15 -20.10 -25.90
C GLU A 9 -7.35 -18.80 -25.95
N SER A 10 -8.05 -17.68 -25.82
CA SER A 10 -7.42 -16.37 -25.69
C SER A 10 -6.48 -16.43 -24.48
N ASP A 11 -5.20 -16.17 -24.69
CA ASP A 11 -4.24 -15.95 -23.61
C ASP A 11 -4.84 -14.94 -22.64
N ALA A 12 -5.45 -15.42 -21.58
CA ALA A 12 -5.94 -14.56 -20.51
C ALA A 12 -4.70 -13.89 -19.89
N LYS A 13 -4.46 -12.65 -20.29
CA LYS A 13 -3.31 -11.89 -19.83
C LYS A 13 -3.29 -11.93 -18.30
N GLU A 14 -2.23 -12.47 -17.72
CA GLU A 14 -2.08 -12.58 -16.27
C GLU A 14 -2.34 -11.22 -15.63
N LYS A 15 -3.24 -11.18 -14.63
CA LYS A 15 -3.57 -9.93 -13.91
C LYS A 15 -2.35 -9.44 -13.15
N LEU A 16 -2.10 -8.14 -13.20
CA LEU A 16 -1.06 -7.53 -12.36
C LEU A 16 -1.47 -7.60 -10.89
N VAL A 17 -0.56 -8.04 -10.04
CA VAL A 17 -0.76 -8.09 -8.59
C VAL A 17 -0.39 -6.75 -7.98
N VAL A 18 -1.38 -6.06 -7.41
CA VAL A 18 -1.20 -4.74 -6.78
C VAL A 18 -1.35 -4.86 -5.27
N ALA A 19 -0.27 -4.61 -4.53
CA ALA A 19 -0.31 -4.54 -3.07
C ALA A 19 -0.66 -3.12 -2.62
N VAL A 20 -1.65 -2.99 -1.75
CA VAL A 20 -2.08 -1.71 -1.18
C VAL A 20 -1.86 -1.74 0.33
N THR A 21 -0.90 -0.96 0.84
CA THR A 21 -0.68 -0.84 2.28
C THR A 21 -1.79 -0.01 2.93
N MET A 22 -2.05 -0.27 4.22
CA MET A 22 -3.13 0.42 4.95
C MET A 22 -4.48 0.40 4.24
N ALA A 23 -4.81 -0.73 3.61
CA ALA A 23 -5.98 -0.89 2.75
C ALA A 23 -7.31 -0.52 3.43
N THR A 24 -7.42 -0.64 4.76
CA THR A 24 -8.62 -0.27 5.54
C THR A 24 -8.65 1.21 5.97
N GLY A 25 -7.62 2.00 5.60
CA GLY A 25 -7.59 3.46 5.78
C GLY A 25 -8.44 4.19 4.72
N ARG A 26 -8.71 5.48 4.95
CA ARG A 26 -9.53 6.28 4.01
C ARG A 26 -9.01 6.23 2.58
N GLN A 27 -7.72 6.44 2.38
CA GLN A 27 -7.11 6.43 1.06
C GLN A 27 -7.02 5.00 0.51
N GLY A 28 -6.56 4.03 1.32
CA GLY A 28 -6.42 2.63 0.90
C GLY A 28 -7.73 2.02 0.42
N ILE A 29 -8.85 2.27 1.11
CA ILE A 29 -10.19 1.82 0.67
C ILE A 29 -10.52 2.39 -0.72
N GLY A 30 -10.25 3.68 -0.95
CA GLY A 30 -10.48 4.31 -2.26
C GLY A 30 -9.68 3.66 -3.36
N VAL A 31 -8.39 3.44 -3.14
CA VAL A 31 -7.48 2.78 -4.11
C VAL A 31 -7.94 1.36 -4.41
N VAL A 32 -8.23 0.55 -3.38
CA VAL A 32 -8.70 -0.83 -3.57
C VAL A 32 -10.00 -0.88 -4.38
N LYS A 33 -10.97 -0.03 -4.04
CA LYS A 33 -12.26 0.01 -4.75
C LYS A 33 -12.11 0.44 -6.20
N GLU A 34 -11.27 1.43 -6.48
CA GLU A 34 -11.03 1.91 -7.83
C GLU A 34 -10.33 0.85 -8.70
N LEU A 35 -9.29 0.22 -8.18
CA LEU A 35 -8.60 -0.87 -8.90
C LEU A 35 -9.53 -2.06 -9.17
N ASN A 36 -10.44 -2.37 -8.25
CA ASN A 36 -11.40 -3.47 -8.40
C ASN A 36 -12.49 -3.22 -9.46
N GLN A 37 -12.67 -1.96 -9.93
CA GLN A 37 -13.63 -1.68 -11.02
C GLN A 37 -13.17 -2.25 -12.36
N THR A 38 -11.89 -2.57 -12.50
CA THR A 38 -11.33 -3.18 -13.70
C THR A 38 -10.88 -4.60 -13.42
N ASP A 39 -11.05 -5.49 -14.39
CA ASP A 39 -10.61 -6.89 -14.27
C ASP A 39 -9.11 -7.08 -14.59
N LYS A 40 -8.34 -5.99 -14.54
CA LYS A 40 -6.90 -5.99 -14.87
C LYS A 40 -5.99 -6.36 -13.70
N TYR A 41 -6.50 -6.26 -12.47
CA TYR A 41 -5.70 -6.35 -11.27
C TYR A 41 -6.18 -7.45 -10.32
N GLN A 42 -5.23 -8.16 -9.73
CA GLN A 42 -5.43 -8.91 -8.48
C GLN A 42 -4.91 -8.01 -7.35
N ILE A 43 -5.76 -7.69 -6.39
CA ILE A 43 -5.46 -6.69 -5.36
C ILE A 43 -5.15 -7.38 -4.05
N ARG A 44 -3.98 -7.11 -3.50
CA ARG A 44 -3.58 -7.57 -2.17
C ARG A 44 -3.78 -6.44 -1.17
N ALA A 45 -4.90 -6.48 -0.46
CA ALA A 45 -5.29 -5.47 0.52
C ALA A 45 -4.61 -5.75 1.87
N ILE A 46 -3.55 -4.99 2.17
CA ILE A 46 -2.71 -5.19 3.35
C ILE A 46 -3.27 -4.40 4.53
N THR A 47 -3.54 -5.10 5.63
CA THR A 47 -4.05 -4.52 6.88
C THR A 47 -3.54 -5.27 8.11
N ARG A 48 -3.43 -4.59 9.25
CA ARG A 48 -3.04 -5.20 10.53
C ARG A 48 -4.08 -6.18 11.07
N ASN A 49 -5.35 -5.91 10.79
CA ASN A 49 -6.47 -6.71 11.26
C ASN A 49 -7.41 -7.11 10.11
N ILE A 50 -7.19 -8.31 9.57
CA ILE A 50 -7.99 -8.89 8.49
C ILE A 50 -9.43 -9.26 8.92
N LYS A 51 -9.71 -9.28 10.22
CA LYS A 51 -11.04 -9.57 10.78
C LYS A 51 -11.86 -8.31 11.07
N SER A 52 -11.33 -7.11 10.81
CA SER A 52 -12.09 -5.88 11.01
C SER A 52 -13.24 -5.78 9.99
N THR A 53 -14.34 -5.12 10.36
CA THR A 53 -15.49 -4.91 9.47
C THR A 53 -15.07 -4.36 8.11
N LYS A 54 -14.21 -3.32 8.10
CA LYS A 54 -13.69 -2.72 6.85
C LYS A 54 -12.86 -3.69 6.01
N ALA A 55 -12.06 -4.56 6.66
CA ALA A 55 -11.29 -5.57 5.94
C ALA A 55 -12.23 -6.60 5.30
N LEU A 56 -13.20 -7.11 6.07
CA LEU A 56 -14.16 -8.07 5.56
C LEU A 56 -15.02 -7.51 4.42
N GLU A 57 -15.37 -6.22 4.45
CA GLU A 57 -16.05 -5.54 3.34
C GLU A 57 -15.18 -5.53 2.07
N LEU A 58 -13.89 -5.23 2.19
CA LEU A 58 -12.95 -5.28 1.06
C LEU A 58 -12.76 -6.70 0.54
N GLY A 59 -12.67 -7.69 1.44
CA GLY A 59 -12.50 -9.10 1.05
C GLY A 59 -13.70 -9.74 0.34
N ARG A 60 -14.85 -9.04 0.27
CA ARG A 60 -16.01 -9.48 -0.53
C ARG A 60 -15.90 -9.07 -2.01
N LEU A 61 -14.94 -8.24 -2.36
CA LEU A 61 -14.70 -7.82 -3.73
C LEU A 61 -14.00 -8.94 -4.51
N ASN A 62 -14.37 -9.16 -5.77
CA ASN A 62 -13.98 -10.34 -6.56
C ASN A 62 -12.46 -10.51 -6.72
N ASN A 63 -11.72 -9.40 -6.84
CA ASN A 63 -10.28 -9.45 -7.13
C ASN A 63 -9.43 -9.02 -5.91
N VAL A 64 -9.96 -9.13 -4.67
CA VAL A 64 -9.30 -8.67 -3.46
C VAL A 64 -8.96 -9.83 -2.54
N GLU A 65 -7.67 -9.99 -2.28
CA GLU A 65 -7.10 -10.85 -1.24
C GLU A 65 -6.77 -10.01 -0.01
N LEU A 66 -7.23 -10.42 1.17
CA LEU A 66 -6.84 -9.79 2.44
C LEU A 66 -5.53 -10.38 2.93
N VAL A 67 -4.53 -9.54 3.13
CA VAL A 67 -3.23 -9.95 3.64
C VAL A 67 -2.93 -9.22 4.95
N LYS A 68 -2.51 -9.99 5.97
CA LYS A 68 -2.05 -9.42 7.22
C LYS A 68 -0.66 -8.80 7.03
N GLY A 69 -0.52 -7.52 7.33
CA GLY A 69 0.77 -6.82 7.33
C GLY A 69 0.72 -5.56 8.18
N ASP A 70 1.83 -5.28 8.83
CA ASP A 70 2.02 -4.09 9.67
C ASP A 70 3.28 -3.35 9.23
N LEU A 71 3.17 -2.03 9.02
CA LEU A 71 4.31 -1.17 8.67
C LEU A 71 5.39 -1.13 9.76
N MET A 72 5.04 -1.54 11.00
CA MET A 72 5.99 -1.69 12.11
C MET A 72 6.58 -3.11 12.21
N ASP A 73 6.17 -4.04 11.34
CA ASP A 73 6.69 -5.41 11.26
C ASP A 73 7.23 -5.69 9.84
N PRO A 74 8.54 -5.47 9.61
CA PRO A 74 9.16 -5.67 8.30
C PRO A 74 8.99 -7.06 7.72
N GLU A 75 9.00 -8.11 8.55
CA GLU A 75 8.84 -9.49 8.07
C GLU A 75 7.42 -9.75 7.56
N SER A 76 6.41 -9.12 8.15
CA SER A 76 5.04 -9.20 7.65
C SER A 76 4.90 -8.51 6.29
N LEU A 77 5.58 -7.38 6.08
CA LEU A 77 5.61 -6.67 4.80
C LEU A 77 6.34 -7.48 3.72
N LYS A 78 7.48 -8.06 4.07
CA LYS A 78 8.25 -8.91 3.15
C LYS A 78 7.39 -10.03 2.57
N LYS A 79 6.63 -10.74 3.42
CA LYS A 79 5.68 -11.77 2.99
C LYS A 79 4.56 -11.19 2.13
N ALA A 80 4.01 -10.03 2.55
CA ALA A 80 2.91 -9.38 1.85
C ALA A 80 3.31 -8.89 0.45
N PHE A 81 4.59 -8.60 0.21
CA PHE A 81 5.11 -8.11 -1.07
C PHE A 81 5.69 -9.20 -1.98
N GLU A 82 5.65 -10.47 -1.58
CA GLU A 82 6.11 -11.56 -2.44
C GLU A 82 5.27 -11.66 -3.71
N GLY A 83 5.93 -11.63 -4.87
CA GLY A 83 5.29 -11.83 -6.17
C GLY A 83 4.32 -10.71 -6.56
N VAL A 84 4.49 -9.47 -6.06
CA VAL A 84 3.69 -8.31 -6.50
C VAL A 84 4.36 -7.58 -7.66
N ASP A 85 3.53 -7.01 -8.53
CA ASP A 85 3.98 -6.20 -9.67
C ASP A 85 3.99 -4.70 -9.35
N VAL A 86 3.07 -4.27 -8.48
CA VAL A 86 2.91 -2.87 -8.09
C VAL A 86 2.66 -2.76 -6.59
N ILE A 87 3.28 -1.78 -5.94
CA ILE A 87 2.99 -1.46 -4.54
C ILE A 87 2.49 -0.02 -4.45
N PHE A 88 1.30 0.15 -3.84
CA PHE A 88 0.83 1.44 -3.36
C PHE A 88 1.12 1.56 -1.87
N GLY A 89 2.08 2.44 -1.55
CA GLY A 89 2.57 2.70 -0.20
C GLY A 89 1.93 3.92 0.44
N ASN A 90 1.48 3.78 1.67
CA ASN A 90 0.97 4.87 2.49
C ASN A 90 1.34 4.62 3.95
N THR A 91 1.66 5.69 4.68
CA THR A 91 1.96 5.71 6.11
C THR A 91 0.90 6.48 6.88
N THR A 92 0.86 6.32 8.20
CA THR A 92 -0.07 7.05 9.05
C THR A 92 0.60 7.49 10.36
N PRO A 93 0.31 8.69 10.84
CA PRO A 93 0.66 9.07 12.19
C PRO A 93 -0.05 8.15 13.20
N THR A 94 0.48 8.01 14.40
CA THR A 94 -0.10 7.15 15.43
C THR A 94 -1.55 7.56 15.75
N LYS A 95 -2.38 6.61 16.21
CA LYS A 95 -3.75 6.90 16.65
C LYS A 95 -3.83 7.93 17.79
N GLY A 96 -2.73 8.16 18.49
CA GLY A 96 -2.62 9.11 19.61
C GLY A 96 -2.06 10.48 19.24
N TRP A 97 -2.01 10.86 17.97
CA TRP A 97 -1.37 12.10 17.53
C TRP A 97 -1.84 13.37 18.25
N LYS A 98 -3.06 13.39 18.79
CA LYS A 98 -3.58 14.48 19.63
C LYS A 98 -2.97 14.52 21.05
N LEU A 99 -2.44 13.39 21.54
CA LEU A 99 -1.90 13.20 22.89
C LEU A 99 -0.37 13.26 22.93
N PHE A 100 0.31 13.00 21.80
CA PHE A 100 1.76 12.97 21.73
C PHE A 100 2.32 14.21 21.04
N ARG A 101 3.44 14.74 21.55
CA ARG A 101 4.15 15.85 20.92
C ARG A 101 4.71 15.44 19.56
N GLY A 102 4.78 16.39 18.64
CA GLY A 102 5.10 16.19 17.23
C GLY A 102 6.33 15.33 16.91
N SER A 103 7.36 15.31 17.77
CA SER A 103 8.56 14.48 17.57
C SER A 103 8.30 12.97 17.60
N ILE A 104 7.47 12.50 18.53
CA ILE A 104 7.14 11.06 18.66
C ILE A 104 6.26 10.60 17.48
N VAL A 105 5.33 11.44 17.06
CA VAL A 105 4.47 11.16 15.91
C VAL A 105 5.29 11.07 14.63
N ARG A 106 6.25 11.98 14.46
CA ARG A 106 7.16 12.00 13.33
C ARG A 106 8.04 10.74 13.28
N SER A 107 8.69 10.39 14.39
CA SER A 107 9.58 9.22 14.45
C SER A 107 8.83 7.92 14.13
N TYR A 108 7.62 7.75 14.63
CA TYR A 108 6.78 6.58 14.34
C TYR A 108 6.39 6.48 12.85
N GLU A 109 5.99 7.58 12.23
CA GLU A 109 5.64 7.58 10.80
C GLU A 109 6.88 7.39 9.91
N MET A 110 8.02 7.97 10.29
CA MET A 110 9.29 7.74 9.60
C MET A 110 9.73 6.28 9.68
N GLU A 111 9.61 5.62 10.83
CA GLU A 111 9.91 4.20 10.98
C GLU A 111 9.05 3.33 10.06
N GLN A 112 7.74 3.63 9.99
CA GLN A 112 6.85 2.98 9.02
C GLN A 112 7.34 3.17 7.58
N GLY A 113 7.77 4.39 7.23
CA GLY A 113 8.27 4.71 5.90
C GLY A 113 9.55 3.97 5.57
N TYR A 114 10.52 3.95 6.47
CA TYR A 114 11.76 3.21 6.26
C TYR A 114 11.54 1.71 6.15
N ASN A 115 10.69 1.13 6.98
CA ASN A 115 10.33 -0.29 6.88
C ASN A 115 9.68 -0.58 5.52
N LEU A 116 8.74 0.26 5.09
CA LEU A 116 8.09 0.13 3.80
C LEU A 116 9.11 0.17 2.65
N ILE A 117 9.95 1.21 2.58
CA ILE A 117 10.92 1.39 1.50
C ILE A 117 11.96 0.25 1.47
N ASN A 118 12.45 -0.20 2.62
CA ASN A 118 13.37 -1.33 2.67
C ASN A 118 12.74 -2.62 2.13
N GLN A 119 11.46 -2.87 2.40
CA GLN A 119 10.77 -4.04 1.85
C GLN A 119 10.38 -3.87 0.38
N VAL A 120 10.10 -2.66 -0.08
CA VAL A 120 9.95 -2.34 -1.50
C VAL A 120 11.24 -2.62 -2.26
N LYS A 121 12.39 -2.17 -1.74
CA LYS A 121 13.70 -2.47 -2.31
C LYS A 121 13.95 -3.98 -2.40
N THR A 122 13.68 -4.71 -1.33
CA THR A 122 13.80 -6.19 -1.31
C THR A 122 12.90 -6.86 -2.35
N ALA A 123 11.66 -6.38 -2.52
CA ALA A 123 10.74 -6.89 -3.53
C ALA A 123 11.21 -6.58 -4.95
N TYR A 124 11.77 -5.40 -5.18
CA TYR A 124 12.35 -5.00 -6.46
C TYR A 124 13.56 -5.86 -6.84
N GLU A 125 14.46 -6.12 -5.91
CA GLU A 125 15.64 -6.97 -6.11
C GLU A 125 15.28 -8.42 -6.48
N LYS A 126 14.09 -8.89 -6.11
CA LYS A 126 13.53 -10.18 -6.53
C LYS A 126 12.98 -10.19 -7.97
N GLY A 127 12.94 -9.05 -8.65
CA GLY A 127 12.78 -8.91 -10.10
C GLY A 127 11.34 -8.89 -10.62
N ARG A 128 10.29 -8.96 -9.79
CA ARG A 128 8.89 -8.86 -10.27
C ARG A 128 8.28 -7.47 -10.08
N LEU A 129 8.68 -6.73 -9.05
CA LEU A 129 8.14 -5.41 -8.77
C LEU A 129 8.56 -4.41 -9.87
N ASN A 130 7.57 -3.82 -10.55
CA ASN A 130 7.77 -2.86 -11.64
C ASN A 130 7.51 -1.41 -11.21
N HIS A 131 6.56 -1.19 -10.28
CA HIS A 131 6.16 0.14 -9.88
C HIS A 131 5.97 0.25 -8.37
N PHE A 132 6.46 1.35 -7.81
CA PHE A 132 6.16 1.76 -6.45
C PHE A 132 5.57 3.17 -6.47
N ILE A 133 4.39 3.33 -5.88
CA ILE A 133 3.69 4.60 -5.74
C ILE A 133 3.62 4.92 -4.26
N PHE A 134 4.24 6.01 -3.84
CA PHE A 134 4.19 6.47 -2.45
C PHE A 134 3.25 7.66 -2.30
N SER A 135 2.29 7.53 -1.38
CA SER A 135 1.39 8.62 -1.02
C SER A 135 2.11 9.62 -0.12
N SER A 136 2.83 10.53 -0.74
CA SER A 136 3.54 11.62 -0.07
C SER A 136 2.73 12.92 -0.06
N ILE A 137 3.33 13.96 0.49
CA ILE A 137 2.82 15.34 0.49
C ILE A 137 3.98 16.29 0.20
N SER A 138 3.67 17.41 -0.43
CA SER A 138 4.65 18.49 -0.66
C SER A 138 5.17 19.03 0.67
N LYS A 139 6.44 19.45 0.70
CA LYS A 139 7.03 20.11 1.85
C LYS A 139 6.23 21.36 2.22
N ALA A 140 5.53 21.28 3.35
CA ALA A 140 4.80 22.42 3.88
C ALA A 140 5.72 23.26 4.76
N LYS A 141 5.78 24.57 4.52
CA LYS A 141 6.34 25.55 5.44
C LYS A 141 5.19 26.30 6.08
N ASP A 142 5.28 26.60 7.38
CA ASP A 142 4.38 27.56 7.99
C ASP A 142 4.74 28.97 7.46
N PRO A 143 3.89 29.61 6.65
CA PRO A 143 4.21 30.90 6.05
C PRO A 143 4.35 32.03 7.08
N LEU A 144 3.81 31.83 8.30
CA LEU A 144 3.81 32.85 9.34
C LEU A 144 5.01 32.76 10.27
N LYS A 145 5.65 31.59 10.40
CA LYS A 145 6.72 31.34 11.39
C LYS A 145 8.07 30.99 10.78
N ASN A 146 8.16 30.82 9.48
CA ASN A 146 9.35 30.29 8.80
C ASN A 146 9.85 28.95 9.37
N ASP A 147 9.01 28.28 10.16
CA ASP A 147 9.24 26.98 10.80
C ASP A 147 8.68 25.84 9.94
N PRO A 148 9.28 24.65 10.00
CA PRO A 148 8.69 23.49 9.34
C PRO A 148 7.31 23.23 9.92
N ALA A 149 6.35 22.89 9.04
CA ALA A 149 5.00 22.49 9.44
C ALA A 149 5.03 21.37 10.50
N PRO A 150 3.96 21.20 11.29
CA PRO A 150 3.86 20.15 12.31
C PRO A 150 4.30 18.78 11.79
N GLY A 151 4.97 17.99 12.64
CA GLY A 151 5.70 16.79 12.28
C GLY A 151 4.98 15.76 11.37
N HIS A 152 3.64 15.69 11.41
CA HIS A 152 2.87 14.83 10.51
C HIS A 152 2.78 15.32 9.06
N PHE A 153 3.12 16.58 8.78
CA PHE A 153 3.25 17.10 7.42
C PHE A 153 4.67 16.96 6.88
N THR A 154 5.67 16.86 7.76
CA THR A 154 7.07 16.74 7.34
C THR A 154 7.54 15.30 7.26
N SER A 155 6.99 14.37 8.06
CA SER A 155 7.40 12.97 8.09
C SER A 155 7.30 12.28 6.73
N LYS A 156 6.21 12.48 5.99
CA LYS A 156 6.05 11.88 4.65
C LYS A 156 7.05 12.43 3.64
N TRP A 157 7.37 13.71 3.72
CA TRP A 157 8.36 14.32 2.85
C TRP A 157 9.78 13.86 3.20
N ASP A 158 10.09 13.65 4.49
CA ASP A 158 11.40 13.17 4.94
C ASP A 158 11.65 11.69 4.60
N ILE A 159 10.61 10.93 4.23
CA ILE A 159 10.69 9.53 3.82
C ILE A 159 11.09 9.41 2.32
N GLU A 160 10.79 10.40 1.49
CA GLU A 160 11.17 10.43 0.08
C GLU A 160 12.68 10.51 -0.12
#